data_7b11007cb389f8886b080f7c3078d6f3
#
_entry.id   7b11007cb389f8886b080f7c3078d6f3
#
_cell.length_a   1.000
_cell.length_b   1.000
_cell.length_c   1.000
_cell.angle_alpha   90.00
_cell.angle_beta   90.00
_cell.angle_gamma   90.00
#
_symmetry.space_group_name_H-M   'P 1'
#
loop_
_entity.id
_entity.type
_entity.pdbx_description
1 polymer ?
#
loop_
_entity_poly.entity_id
_entity_poly.type
_entity_poly.pdbx_seq_one_letter_code
_entity_poly.pdbx_strand_id
1 'polypeptide(L)'
;RGLGDVYKRQPLDVKTSCEKTSGDIKGIASPINGEADVLIFPNIESGNAFYKAVSLFAHADMAGLLQGPVCPVVLPSRSDSGLSKYYSIAMACLTCACD
;
A
#
# COMPACT_ATOMS: atom_id res chain seq x y z
N ARG A 1 -2.90 2.09 -14.87
CA ARG A 1 -2.23 1.13 -15.75
C ARG A 1 -3.13 -0.03 -16.08
N GLY A 2 -3.15 -0.51 -17.32
CA GLY A 2 -3.98 -1.65 -17.73
C GLY A 2 -3.50 -2.95 -17.10
N LEU A 3 -4.39 -3.94 -17.03
CA LEU A 3 -4.08 -5.22 -16.41
C LEU A 3 -2.96 -5.98 -17.12
N GLY A 4 -2.75 -5.73 -18.41
CA GLY A 4 -1.67 -6.34 -19.17
C GLY A 4 -0.29 -5.71 -18.94
N ASP A 5 -0.24 -4.56 -18.28
CA ASP A 5 0.98 -3.77 -18.12
C ASP A 5 1.44 -3.73 -16.66
N VAL A 6 1.56 -4.90 -16.04
CA VAL A 6 2.03 -5.00 -14.67
C VAL A 6 3.54 -5.24 -14.65
N TYR A 7 4.28 -4.29 -14.08
CA TYR A 7 5.71 -4.41 -13.89
C TYR A 7 6.05 -4.55 -12.42
N LYS A 8 6.98 -5.46 -12.14
CA LYS A 8 7.50 -5.68 -10.80
C LYS A 8 8.97 -5.34 -10.77
N ARG A 9 9.39 -4.63 -9.74
CA ARG A 9 10.79 -4.28 -9.57
C ARG A 9 11.19 -4.47 -8.12
N GLN A 10 12.26 -5.23 -7.92
CA GLN A 10 12.81 -5.51 -6.61
C GLN A 10 14.32 -5.73 -6.70
N PRO A 11 15.04 -5.47 -5.62
CA PRO A 11 14.60 -4.68 -4.47
C PRO A 11 14.80 -3.19 -4.76
N LEU A 12 13.82 -2.38 -4.37
CA LEU A 12 13.91 -0.92 -4.42
C LEU A 12 13.50 -0.36 -3.07
N ASP A 13 14.12 0.73 -2.64
CA ASP A 13 13.62 1.45 -1.48
C ASP A 13 12.35 2.25 -1.84
N VAL A 14 11.62 2.68 -0.83
CA VAL A 14 10.35 3.40 -1.03
C VAL A 14 10.58 4.69 -1.83
N LYS A 15 11.63 5.41 -1.52
CA LYS A 15 11.90 6.69 -2.17
C LYS A 15 12.17 6.50 -3.67
N THR A 16 12.97 5.53 -4.04
CA THR A 16 13.27 5.22 -5.44
C THR A 16 12.03 4.73 -6.18
N SER A 17 11.16 3.98 -5.52
CA SER A 17 9.93 3.47 -6.12
C SER A 17 8.91 4.56 -6.40
N CYS A 18 8.90 5.61 -5.58
CA CYS A 18 7.88 6.67 -5.63
C CYS A 18 8.40 8.00 -6.17
N GLU A 19 9.71 8.16 -6.34
CA GLU A 19 10.32 9.42 -6.77
C GLU A 19 11.35 9.16 -7.86
N LYS A 20 11.07 9.67 -9.04
CA LYS A 20 11.94 9.48 -10.20
C LYS A 20 13.34 10.02 -10.00
N THR A 21 13.47 11.19 -9.38
CA THR A 21 14.77 11.84 -9.17
C THR A 21 15.72 11.00 -8.33
N SER A 22 15.21 10.26 -7.36
CA SER A 22 16.03 9.33 -6.56
C SER A 22 16.63 8.24 -7.41
N GLY A 23 15.86 7.68 -8.34
CA GLY A 23 16.36 6.68 -9.27
C GLY A 23 17.41 7.24 -10.22
N ASP A 24 17.19 8.45 -10.71
CA ASP A 24 18.14 9.13 -11.61
C ASP A 24 19.48 9.40 -10.92
N ILE A 25 19.44 9.87 -9.69
CA ILE A 25 20.65 10.13 -8.89
C ILE A 25 21.44 8.86 -8.63
N LYS A 26 20.75 7.76 -8.33
CA LYS A 26 21.37 6.47 -8.05
C LYS A 26 21.77 5.71 -9.32
N GLY A 27 21.40 6.20 -10.48
CA GLY A 27 21.69 5.53 -11.76
C GLY A 27 20.91 4.24 -11.94
N ILE A 28 19.73 4.12 -11.35
CA ILE A 28 18.91 2.92 -11.42
C ILE A 28 17.95 3.02 -12.59
N ALA A 29 18.08 2.09 -13.54
CA ALA A 29 17.12 1.93 -14.62
C ALA A 29 16.00 0.99 -14.16
N SER A 30 14.75 1.44 -14.25
CA SER A 30 13.61 0.65 -13.81
C SER A 30 12.39 0.95 -14.68
N PRO A 31 11.60 -0.07 -15.06
CA PRO A 31 10.33 0.17 -15.77
C PRO A 31 9.31 0.91 -14.93
N ILE A 32 9.44 0.92 -13.60
CA ILE A 32 8.57 1.65 -12.69
C ILE A 32 8.80 3.15 -12.79
N ASN A 33 10.06 3.57 -12.93
CA ASN A 33 10.44 4.98 -13.17
C ASN A 33 9.90 5.95 -12.10
N GLY A 34 9.88 5.53 -10.84
CA GLY A 34 9.41 6.34 -9.73
C GLY A 34 7.89 6.49 -9.64
N GLU A 35 7.14 5.70 -10.40
CA GLU A 35 5.67 5.78 -10.48
C GLU A 35 5.00 4.51 -9.95
N ALA A 36 5.48 4.00 -8.83
CA ALA A 36 4.90 2.80 -8.24
C ALA A 36 3.47 3.05 -7.79
N ASP A 37 2.55 2.19 -8.23
CA ASP A 37 1.15 2.23 -7.80
C ASP A 37 0.90 1.39 -6.56
N VAL A 38 1.73 0.36 -6.35
CA VAL A 38 1.61 -0.57 -5.23
C VAL A 38 2.99 -0.83 -4.65
N LEU A 39 3.08 -0.81 -3.33
CA LEU A 39 4.28 -1.15 -2.59
C LEU A 39 4.07 -2.47 -1.85
N ILE A 40 4.93 -3.44 -2.13
CA ILE A 40 4.89 -4.73 -1.46
C ILE A 40 6.08 -4.81 -0.50
N PHE A 41 5.80 -5.03 0.77
CA PHE A 41 6.82 -5.15 1.80
C PHE A 41 7.19 -6.61 2.04
N PRO A 42 8.46 -6.89 2.33
CA PRO A 42 8.95 -8.28 2.42
C PRO A 42 8.49 -9.02 3.68
N ASN A 43 8.09 -8.29 4.71
CA ASN A 43 7.65 -8.87 5.97
C ASN A 43 6.69 -7.93 6.69
N ILE A 44 6.02 -8.46 7.70
CA ILE A 44 5.01 -7.70 8.43
C ILE A 44 5.64 -6.56 9.25
N GLU A 45 6.85 -6.72 9.73
CA GLU A 45 7.52 -5.71 10.54
C GLU A 45 7.76 -4.44 9.73
N SER A 46 8.32 -4.57 8.52
CA SER A 46 8.57 -3.42 7.66
C SER A 46 7.28 -2.76 7.18
N GLY A 47 6.27 -3.55 6.83
CA GLY A 47 4.97 -3.03 6.43
C GLY A 47 4.29 -2.28 7.56
N ASN A 48 4.30 -2.84 8.76
CA ASN A 48 3.74 -2.18 9.94
C ASN A 48 4.47 -0.89 10.29
N ALA A 49 5.79 -0.88 10.23
CA ALA A 49 6.58 0.31 10.50
C ALA A 49 6.21 1.44 9.53
N PHE A 50 6.11 1.13 8.24
CA PHE A 50 5.73 2.10 7.22
C PHE A 50 4.30 2.61 7.44
N TYR A 51 3.35 1.71 7.63
CA TYR A 51 1.95 2.03 7.86
C TYR A 51 1.78 2.94 9.09
N LYS A 52 2.37 2.57 10.21
CA LYS A 52 2.26 3.36 11.44
C LYS A 52 2.93 4.73 11.30
N ALA A 53 4.09 4.79 10.64
CA ALA A 53 4.79 6.05 10.41
C ALA A 53 3.99 7.01 9.53
N VAL A 54 3.41 6.52 8.44
CA VAL A 54 2.60 7.34 7.54
C VAL A 54 1.34 7.81 8.25
N SER A 55 0.69 6.95 9.01
CA SER A 55 -0.51 7.31 9.77
C SER A 55 -0.21 8.37 10.83
N LEU A 56 0.91 8.25 11.54
CA LEU A 56 1.25 9.16 12.63
C LEU A 56 1.84 10.48 12.13
N PHE A 57 2.85 10.41 11.27
CA PHE A 57 3.62 11.60 10.89
C PHE A 57 3.06 12.32 9.68
N ALA A 58 2.45 11.62 8.76
CA ALA A 58 1.85 12.22 7.57
C ALA A 58 0.35 12.46 7.71
N HIS A 59 -0.26 12.07 8.83
CA HIS A 59 -1.69 12.20 9.10
C HIS A 59 -2.55 11.59 8.00
N ALA A 60 -2.11 10.47 7.45
CA ALA A 60 -2.82 9.82 6.35
C ALA A 60 -4.04 9.07 6.85
N ASP A 61 -5.10 9.10 6.04
CA ASP A 61 -6.25 8.24 6.25
C ASP A 61 -5.94 6.85 5.70
N MET A 62 -6.29 5.83 6.46
CA MET A 62 -5.95 4.45 6.12
C MET A 62 -7.20 3.59 6.06
N ALA A 63 -7.19 2.63 5.14
CA ALA A 63 -8.20 1.60 5.08
C ALA A 63 -7.51 0.28 4.77
N GLY A 64 -7.87 -0.79 5.47
CA GLY A 64 -7.20 -2.07 5.32
C GLY A 64 -8.17 -3.23 5.20
N LEU A 65 -7.82 -4.16 4.34
CA LEU A 65 -8.52 -5.42 4.17
C LEU A 65 -7.51 -6.56 4.21
N LEU A 66 -7.97 -7.70 4.72
CA LEU A 66 -7.22 -8.93 4.61
C LEU A 66 -7.51 -9.57 3.24
N GLN A 67 -6.48 -9.83 2.47
CA GLN A 67 -6.59 -10.48 1.17
C GLN A 67 -6.49 -12.00 1.30
N GLY A 68 -7.29 -12.71 0.51
CA GLY A 68 -7.25 -14.15 0.44
C GLY A 68 -8.52 -14.86 0.88
N PRO A 69 -9.20 -14.43 1.97
CA PRO A 69 -10.45 -15.07 2.38
C PRO A 69 -11.55 -14.93 1.32
N VAL A 70 -12.46 -15.89 1.31
CA VAL A 70 -13.60 -15.87 0.39
C VAL A 70 -14.53 -14.71 0.70
N CYS A 71 -14.75 -14.44 1.98
CA CYS A 71 -15.52 -13.28 2.41
C CYS A 71 -14.59 -12.17 2.90
N PRO A 72 -14.99 -10.90 2.74
CA PRO A 72 -14.18 -9.79 3.21
C PRO A 72 -13.94 -9.84 4.71
N VAL A 73 -12.69 -9.60 5.12
CA VAL A 73 -12.30 -9.58 6.53
C VAL A 73 -11.60 -8.27 6.84
N VAL A 74 -12.03 -7.61 7.90
CA VAL A 74 -11.45 -6.37 8.39
C VAL A 74 -10.93 -6.58 9.80
N LEU A 75 -9.63 -6.31 10.00
CA LEU A 75 -8.99 -6.42 11.30
C LEU A 75 -8.31 -5.10 11.64
N PRO A 76 -9.07 -4.10 12.11
CA PRO A 76 -8.48 -2.82 12.45
C PRO A 76 -7.60 -2.94 13.70
N SER A 77 -6.56 -2.11 13.76
CA SER A 77 -5.75 -1.98 14.95
C SER A 77 -6.56 -1.25 16.04
N ARG A 78 -6.31 -1.59 17.29
CA ARG A 78 -6.95 -0.89 18.41
C ARG A 78 -6.61 0.60 18.44
N SER A 79 -5.48 0.98 17.90
CA SER A 79 -5.04 2.38 17.82
C SER A 79 -5.55 3.12 16.60
N ASP A 80 -6.24 2.46 15.67
CA ASP A 80 -6.78 3.12 14.49
C ASP A 80 -7.90 4.07 14.88
N SER A 81 -7.99 5.19 14.13
CA SER A 81 -9.09 6.14 14.32
C SER A 81 -10.44 5.52 13.93
N GLY A 82 -11.53 6.09 14.43
CA GLY A 82 -12.87 5.67 14.03
C GLY A 82 -13.08 5.84 12.52
N LEU A 83 -12.51 6.87 11.94
CA LEU A 83 -12.61 7.13 10.49
C LEU A 83 -11.89 6.04 9.68
N SER A 84 -10.70 5.62 10.10
CA SER A 84 -9.99 4.51 9.45
C SER A 84 -10.76 3.21 9.53
N LYS A 85 -11.37 2.93 10.67
CA LYS A 85 -12.25 1.76 10.84
C LYS A 85 -13.44 1.83 9.89
N TYR A 86 -14.07 3.00 9.79
CA TYR A 86 -15.19 3.23 8.88
C TYR A 86 -14.78 2.99 7.43
N TYR A 87 -13.66 3.53 6.98
CA TYR A 87 -13.17 3.32 5.62
C TYR A 87 -12.86 1.86 5.32
N SER A 88 -12.30 1.14 6.29
CA SER A 88 -12.03 -0.29 6.13
C SER A 88 -13.32 -1.08 5.93
N ILE A 89 -14.34 -0.79 6.69
CA ILE A 89 -15.65 -1.44 6.55
C ILE A 89 -16.29 -1.08 5.22
N ALA A 90 -16.23 0.19 4.81
CA ALA A 90 -16.75 0.64 3.52
C ALA A 90 -16.07 -0.07 2.36
N MET A 91 -14.75 -0.23 2.42
CA MET A 91 -13.99 -0.95 1.40
C MET A 91 -14.37 -2.43 1.35
N ALA A 92 -14.60 -3.06 2.49
CA ALA A 92 -15.09 -4.43 2.57
C ALA A 92 -16.46 -4.57 1.91
N CYS A 93 -17.36 -3.63 2.14
CA CYS A 93 -18.69 -3.63 1.51
C CYS A 93 -18.58 -3.49 -0.01
N LEU A 94 -17.70 -2.65 -0.51
CA LEU A 94 -17.47 -2.51 -1.95
C LEU A 94 -16.94 -3.80 -2.57
N THR A 95 -16.05 -4.50 -1.87
CA THR A 95 -15.53 -5.79 -2.30
C THR A 95 -16.63 -6.83 -2.39
N CYS A 96 -17.53 -6.84 -1.42
CA CYS A 96 -18.70 -7.73 -1.42
C CYS A 96 -19.64 -7.44 -2.58
N ALA A 97 -19.83 -6.16 -2.90
CA ALA A 97 -20.72 -5.74 -3.98
C ALA A 97 -20.19 -6.10 -5.36
N CYS A 98 -18.92 -6.46 -5.51
CA CYS A 98 -18.31 -6.85 -6.77
C CYS A 98 -18.60 -8.31 -7.15
N ASP A 99 -19.19 -9.08 -6.26
CA ASP A 99 -19.57 -10.47 -6.51
C ASP A 99 -20.98 -10.56 -7.16
#